data_1b8052bc8ba6be9cd817ab2a8220117e
#
_entry.id   1b8052bc8ba6be9cd817ab2a8220117e
#
_cell.length_a   1.000
_cell.length_b   1.000
_cell.length_c   1.000
_cell.angle_alpha   90.00
_cell.angle_beta   90.00
_cell.angle_gamma   90.00
#
_symmetry.space_group_name_H-M   'P 1'
#
loop_
_entity.id
_entity.type
_entity.pdbx_description
1 polymer ?
#
loop_
_entity_poly.entity_id
_entity_poly.type
_entity_poly.pdbx_seq_one_letter_code
_entity_poly.pdbx_strand_id
1 'polypeptide(L)'
;MKHIPTQMITVSNEADLILLRQMLRQSSRTMGFSPAQQARITAAISEILRALIHQFCTSDVSIHCDDSGRTHALVIECDTERESYHLCR
;
A
#
# COMPACT_ATOMS: atom_id res chain seq x y z
N MET A 1 3.68 10.67 -19.70
CA MET A 1 3.42 10.32 -18.30
C MET A 1 4.48 9.36 -17.78
N LYS A 2 4.84 9.49 -16.53
CA LYS A 2 5.84 8.61 -15.95
C LYS A 2 5.20 7.29 -15.52
N HIS A 3 5.84 6.23 -15.90
CA HIS A 3 5.41 4.89 -15.53
C HIS A 3 6.10 4.47 -14.23
N ILE A 4 5.35 3.91 -13.31
CA ILE A 4 5.94 3.34 -12.12
C ILE A 4 5.87 1.81 -12.20
N PRO A 5 6.94 1.12 -11.84
CA PRO A 5 6.90 -0.34 -11.83
C PRO A 5 6.00 -0.84 -10.70
N THR A 6 5.42 -2.00 -10.89
CA THR A 6 4.68 -2.65 -9.82
C THR A 6 5.62 -2.99 -8.68
N GLN A 7 5.25 -2.61 -7.47
CA GLN A 7 6.01 -2.87 -6.27
C GLN A 7 5.22 -3.77 -5.35
N MET A 8 5.91 -4.66 -4.67
CA MET A 8 5.26 -5.58 -3.73
C MET A 8 6.04 -5.61 -2.44
N ILE A 9 5.31 -5.69 -1.33
CA ILE A 9 5.89 -5.81 0.00
C ILE A 9 4.95 -6.59 0.89
N THR A 10 5.52 -7.43 1.73
CA THR A 10 4.76 -8.12 2.78
C THR A 10 4.89 -7.32 4.07
N VAL A 11 3.75 -6.94 4.63
CA VAL A 11 3.71 -6.11 5.84
C VAL A 11 3.20 -6.95 6.99
N SER A 12 4.01 -7.10 8.04
CA SER A 12 3.63 -7.88 9.21
C SER A 12 3.95 -7.19 10.52
N ASN A 13 4.58 -6.03 10.47
CA ASN A 13 4.94 -5.28 11.67
C ASN A 13 5.06 -3.80 11.36
N GLU A 14 5.31 -3.00 12.39
CA GLU A 14 5.38 -1.55 12.25
C GLU A 14 6.57 -1.10 11.37
N ALA A 15 7.68 -1.81 11.42
CA ALA A 15 8.84 -1.48 10.57
C ALA A 15 8.51 -1.63 9.09
N ASP A 16 7.79 -2.69 8.74
CA ASP A 16 7.33 -2.90 7.38
C ASP A 16 6.36 -1.81 6.94
N LEU A 17 5.53 -1.37 7.86
CA LEU A 17 4.55 -0.31 7.59
C LEU A 17 5.24 1.02 7.31
N ILE A 18 6.31 1.33 8.02
CA ILE A 18 7.11 2.53 7.75
C ILE A 18 7.68 2.48 6.34
N LEU A 19 8.21 1.33 5.96
CA LEU A 19 8.76 1.14 4.62
C LEU A 19 7.70 1.32 3.55
N LEU A 20 6.52 0.73 3.77
CA LEU A 20 5.41 0.87 2.83
C LEU A 20 5.00 2.33 2.67
N ARG A 21 4.97 3.10 3.75
CA ARG A 21 4.62 4.51 3.68
C ARG A 21 5.58 5.30 2.81
N GLN A 22 6.87 4.99 2.87
CA GLN A 22 7.87 5.60 2.00
C GLN A 22 7.61 5.24 0.54
N MET A 23 7.29 3.97 0.27
CA MET A 23 6.97 3.52 -1.07
C MET A 23 5.74 4.24 -1.63
N LEU A 24 4.70 4.40 -0.82
CA LEU A 24 3.49 5.10 -1.23
C LEU A 24 3.74 6.56 -1.53
N ARG A 25 4.54 7.22 -0.70
CA ARG A 25 4.88 8.62 -0.94
C ARG A 25 5.63 8.80 -2.24
N GLN A 26 6.59 7.94 -2.49
CA GLN A 26 7.38 8.05 -3.70
C GLN A 26 6.53 7.77 -4.94
N SER A 27 5.69 6.75 -4.91
CA SER A 27 4.83 6.40 -6.04
C SER A 27 3.81 7.49 -6.31
N SER A 28 3.16 8.02 -5.29
CA SER A 28 2.17 9.08 -5.47
C SER A 28 2.81 10.37 -5.94
N ARG A 29 4.01 10.68 -5.47
CA ARG A 29 4.74 11.84 -5.96
C ARG A 29 5.09 11.70 -7.43
N THR A 30 5.56 10.54 -7.83
CA THR A 30 5.89 10.27 -9.24
C THR A 30 4.66 10.43 -10.13
N MET A 31 3.49 10.10 -9.63
CA MET A 31 2.24 10.27 -10.37
C MET A 31 1.70 11.70 -10.34
N GLY A 32 2.36 12.60 -9.65
CA GLY A 32 1.98 14.01 -9.64
C GLY A 32 1.00 14.41 -8.55
N PHE A 33 0.80 13.56 -7.55
CA PHE A 33 -0.08 13.91 -6.43
C PHE A 33 0.56 14.99 -5.56
N SER A 34 -0.26 15.89 -5.05
CA SER A 34 0.21 16.96 -4.17
C SER A 34 0.67 16.39 -2.82
N PRO A 35 1.50 17.13 -2.07
CA PRO A 35 1.90 16.68 -0.73
C PRO A 35 0.71 16.37 0.18
N ALA A 36 -0.37 17.15 0.10
CA ALA A 36 -1.57 16.89 0.89
C ALA A 36 -2.23 15.57 0.50
N GLN A 37 -2.31 15.30 -0.80
CA GLN A 37 -2.86 14.04 -1.30
C GLN A 37 -1.98 12.86 -0.91
N GLN A 38 -0.67 13.01 -1.00
CA GLN A 38 0.29 11.98 -0.57
C GLN A 38 0.08 11.63 0.91
N ALA A 39 -0.10 12.65 1.74
CA ALA A 39 -0.30 12.45 3.17
C ALA A 39 -1.60 11.70 3.45
N ARG A 40 -2.68 12.04 2.75
CA ARG A 40 -3.97 11.38 2.92
C ARG A 40 -3.92 9.92 2.52
N ILE A 41 -3.31 9.63 1.38
CA ILE A 41 -3.17 8.26 0.89
C ILE A 41 -2.37 7.44 1.89
N THR A 42 -1.25 7.98 2.34
CA THR A 42 -0.37 7.30 3.28
C THR A 42 -1.09 7.01 4.60
N ALA A 43 -1.82 7.99 5.14
CA ALA A 43 -2.54 7.81 6.38
C ALA A 43 -3.65 6.77 6.25
N ALA A 44 -4.44 6.84 5.18
CA ALA A 44 -5.54 5.92 4.96
C ALA A 44 -5.07 4.48 4.84
N ILE A 45 -4.04 4.25 4.03
CA ILE A 45 -3.52 2.90 3.82
C ILE A 45 -2.88 2.38 5.11
N SER A 46 -2.20 3.23 5.87
CA SER A 46 -1.60 2.82 7.15
C SER A 46 -2.65 2.32 8.14
N GLU A 47 -3.79 3.00 8.21
CA GLU A 47 -4.86 2.59 9.11
C GLU A 47 -5.48 1.26 8.69
N ILE A 48 -5.71 1.09 7.39
CA ILE A 48 -6.26 -0.15 6.86
C ILE A 48 -5.30 -1.32 7.17
N LEU A 49 -4.02 -1.11 6.93
CA LEU A 49 -3.03 -2.18 7.13
C LEU A 49 -2.83 -2.51 8.60
N ARG A 50 -2.90 -1.54 9.49
CA ARG A 50 -2.84 -1.84 10.92
C ARG A 50 -3.97 -2.75 11.33
N ALA A 51 -5.18 -2.48 10.83
CA ALA A 51 -6.33 -3.32 11.13
C ALA A 51 -6.15 -4.72 10.55
N LEU A 52 -5.64 -4.82 9.32
CA LEU A 52 -5.42 -6.12 8.68
C LEU A 52 -4.35 -6.94 9.40
N ILE A 53 -3.25 -6.31 9.77
CA ILE A 53 -2.18 -6.98 10.49
C ILE A 53 -2.67 -7.46 11.86
N HIS A 54 -3.46 -6.64 12.52
CA HIS A 54 -4.02 -7.01 13.82
C HIS A 54 -4.91 -8.25 13.71
N GLN A 55 -5.65 -8.36 12.63
CA GLN A 55 -6.60 -9.45 12.44
C GLN A 55 -5.98 -10.68 11.78
N PHE A 56 -5.09 -10.50 10.81
CA PHE A 56 -4.56 -11.58 9.97
C PHE A 56 -3.06 -11.80 10.10
N CYS A 57 -2.38 -11.08 10.95
CA CYS A 57 -0.93 -11.12 11.19
C CYS A 57 -0.08 -10.51 10.07
N THR A 58 -0.52 -10.62 8.83
CA THR A 58 0.29 -10.17 7.70
C THR A 58 -0.62 -9.79 6.54
N SER A 59 -0.10 -8.95 5.66
CA SER A 59 -0.77 -8.59 4.42
C SER A 59 0.27 -8.41 3.32
N ASP A 60 0.00 -8.99 2.16
CA ASP A 60 0.79 -8.73 0.95
C ASP A 60 0.19 -7.52 0.26
N VAL A 61 1.04 -6.53 -0.01
CA VAL A 61 0.61 -5.27 -0.60
C VAL A 61 1.28 -5.09 -1.93
N SER A 62 0.50 -4.77 -2.95
CA SER A 62 1.04 -4.38 -4.25
C SER A 62 0.63 -2.96 -4.58
N ILE A 63 1.54 -2.22 -5.18
CA ILE A 63 1.35 -0.83 -5.59
C ILE A 63 1.67 -0.74 -7.07
N HIS A 64 0.71 -0.30 -7.86
CA HIS A 64 0.97 -0.12 -9.29
C HIS A 64 0.12 1.03 -9.83
N CYS A 65 0.47 1.46 -11.03
CA CYS A 65 -0.23 2.52 -11.74
C CYS A 65 -1.11 1.90 -12.82
N ASP A 66 -2.37 2.28 -12.83
CA ASP A 66 -3.28 1.91 -13.89
C ASP A 66 -3.52 3.12 -14.78
N ASP A 67 -3.00 3.08 -15.99
CA ASP A 67 -3.17 4.14 -16.96
C ASP A 67 -3.90 3.68 -18.22
N SER A 68 -4.73 2.65 -18.09
CA SER A 68 -5.44 2.05 -19.21
C SER A 68 -6.60 2.90 -19.73
N GLY A 69 -6.94 4.00 -19.07
CA GLY A 69 -8.03 4.85 -19.47
C GLY A 69 -7.60 6.30 -19.65
N ARG A 70 -8.55 7.21 -19.56
CA ARG A 70 -8.27 8.64 -19.63
C ARG A 70 -7.65 9.18 -18.37
N THR A 71 -7.84 8.47 -17.28
CA THR A 71 -7.30 8.88 -15.98
C THR A 71 -6.20 7.93 -15.58
N HIS A 72 -5.30 8.44 -14.75
CA HIS A 72 -4.26 7.65 -14.16
C HIS A 72 -4.63 7.37 -12.71
N ALA A 73 -4.54 6.13 -12.30
CA ALA A 73 -4.90 5.74 -10.95
C ALA A 73 -3.74 5.01 -10.29
N LEU A 74 -3.50 5.35 -9.04
CA LEU A 74 -2.60 4.59 -8.18
C LEU A 74 -3.43 3.50 -7.54
N VAL A 75 -3.08 2.25 -7.81
CA VAL A 75 -3.82 1.09 -7.30
C VAL A 75 -3.00 0.42 -6.22
N ILE A 76 -3.64 0.24 -5.07
CA ILE A 76 -3.01 -0.41 -3.92
C ILE A 76 -3.89 -1.59 -3.55
N GLU A 77 -3.33 -2.79 -3.68
CA GLU A 77 -4.05 -4.00 -3.36
C GLU A 77 -3.46 -4.64 -2.12
N CYS A 78 -4.32 -4.95 -1.16
CA CYS A 78 -3.92 -5.60 0.08
C CYS A 78 -4.55 -6.98 0.12
N ASP A 79 -3.72 -7.99 0.22
CA ASP A 79 -4.16 -9.37 0.23
C ASP A 79 -3.76 -10.03 1.54
N THR A 80 -4.69 -10.69 2.18
CA THR A 80 -4.44 -11.40 3.42
C THR A 80 -4.73 -12.87 3.23
N GLU A 81 -3.93 -13.69 3.85
CA GLU A 81 -4.09 -15.13 3.73
C GLU A 81 -5.18 -15.61 4.68
N ARG A 82 -6.35 -15.89 4.14
CA ARG A 82 -7.50 -16.28 4.92
C ARG A 82 -7.45 -17.70 5.42
N GLU A 83 -6.71 -18.55 4.74
CA GLU A 83 -6.63 -19.95 5.06
C GLU A 83 -5.61 -20.24 6.14
N SER A 84 -4.91 -19.23 6.56
CA SER A 84 -3.93 -19.38 7.61
C SER A 84 -4.61 -19.50 8.95
N TYR A 85 -4.36 -20.60 9.62
CA TYR A 85 -4.87 -20.83 10.98
C TYR A 85 -3.88 -20.33 12.02
N HIS A 86 -3.00 -19.45 11.63
CA HIS A 86 -2.04 -18.85 12.54
C HIS A 86 -2.74 -17.92 13.50
N LEU A 87 -2.36 -18.04 14.75
CA LEU A 87 -2.84 -17.10 15.74
C LEU A 87 -1.99 -15.85 15.67
N CYS A 88 -2.64 -14.73 15.42
CA CYS A 88 -2.00 -13.44 15.46
C CYS A 88 -1.77 -13.04 16.92
N ARG A 89 -0.54 -12.82 17.27
CA ARG A 89 -0.19 -12.44 18.63
C ARG A 89 0.73 -11.25 18.67
#